data_5c17d38bd7dafc2fa12e57c516126441
#
_entry.id   5c17d38bd7dafc2fa12e57c516126441
#
_cell.length_a   1.000
_cell.length_b   1.000
_cell.length_c   1.000
_cell.angle_alpha   90.00
_cell.angle_beta   90.00
_cell.angle_gamma   90.00
#
_symmetry.space_group_name_H-M   'P 1'
#
loop_
_entity.id
_entity.type
_entity.pdbx_description
1 polymer ?
#
loop_
_entity_poly.entity_id
_entity_poly.type
_entity_poly.pdbx_seq_one_letter_code
_entity_poly.pdbx_strand_id
1 'polypeptide(L)'
;MNVSIAIVILTKDEPSFLDGTIRSIIDRTNYPYELFIVDNNSSLDEQIKLLNSYEKEELAHVIFNDKNQWILGFNKAIKIINTRVDLSSKYIVLTDGDIVVPNPVDGACWLTYLKQKMDGNVTVGKLGLALDTQFIKNNNQFGVTYTNELRYMKGPVMDDLVIAPVDTTLAIYRRDLFVMGEFKMLPGHASLVKPYYYVCRTNGTYLAEHLGWHNYVEPDMNQLKKKVLCFAKYAGYVDPIILDQVGNGVKYFYKIFGRIYKAYWSFGVVWHWMRYIMARFPRNLNEIQSKRR
;
A
#
# COMPACT_ATOMS: atom_id res chain seq x y z
N MET A 1 12.11 -23.41 -9.32
CA MET A 1 10.75 -23.16 -8.82
C MET A 1 10.61 -21.68 -8.49
N ASN A 2 9.51 -21.05 -8.90
CA ASN A 2 9.26 -19.67 -8.52
C ASN A 2 8.90 -19.63 -7.01
N VAL A 3 9.53 -18.73 -6.28
CA VAL A 3 9.23 -18.52 -4.85
C VAL A 3 7.97 -17.69 -4.72
N SER A 4 7.02 -18.13 -3.87
CA SER A 4 5.76 -17.42 -3.62
C SER A 4 6.00 -16.00 -3.07
N ILE A 5 5.19 -15.06 -3.54
CA ILE A 5 5.20 -13.67 -3.07
C ILE A 5 4.04 -13.49 -2.10
N ALA A 6 4.31 -12.97 -0.91
CA ALA A 6 3.24 -12.62 0.02
C ALA A 6 2.49 -11.37 -0.50
N ILE A 7 1.17 -11.47 -0.60
CA ILE A 7 0.26 -10.36 -0.88
C ILE A 7 -0.47 -10.05 0.41
N VAL A 8 -0.40 -8.81 0.88
CA VAL A 8 -1.04 -8.38 2.12
C VAL A 8 -2.08 -7.31 1.81
N ILE A 9 -3.32 -7.61 2.13
CA ILE A 9 -4.45 -6.69 2.02
C ILE A 9 -4.70 -6.07 3.39
N LEU A 10 -4.83 -4.75 3.47
CA LEU A 10 -5.31 -4.04 4.67
C LEU A 10 -6.74 -3.58 4.43
N THR A 11 -7.65 -3.93 5.32
CA THR A 11 -9.08 -3.63 5.17
C THR A 11 -9.72 -3.15 6.46
N LYS A 12 -10.85 -2.45 6.33
CA LYS A 12 -11.71 -2.05 7.44
C LYS A 12 -13.12 -1.68 7.00
N ASP A 13 -14.12 -2.44 7.49
CA ASP A 13 -15.54 -2.12 7.32
C ASP A 13 -15.97 -1.87 5.85
N GLU A 14 -15.48 -2.70 4.92
CA GLU A 14 -15.74 -2.59 3.48
C GLU A 14 -15.95 -3.97 2.79
N PRO A 15 -16.87 -4.83 3.29
CA PRO A 15 -16.96 -6.23 2.90
C PRO A 15 -17.14 -6.45 1.39
N SER A 16 -17.96 -5.64 0.71
CA SER A 16 -18.21 -5.79 -0.73
C SER A 16 -16.97 -5.46 -1.57
N PHE A 17 -16.21 -4.43 -1.21
CA PHE A 17 -14.97 -4.08 -1.90
C PHE A 17 -13.90 -5.12 -1.65
N LEU A 18 -13.77 -5.55 -0.39
CA LEU A 18 -12.81 -6.59 -0.02
C LEU A 18 -13.06 -7.89 -0.79
N ASP A 19 -14.30 -8.34 -0.89
CA ASP A 19 -14.65 -9.54 -1.68
C ASP A 19 -14.25 -9.36 -3.15
N GLY A 20 -14.54 -8.21 -3.75
CA GLY A 20 -14.13 -7.87 -5.11
C GLY A 20 -12.60 -7.87 -5.30
N THR A 21 -11.86 -7.30 -4.35
CA THR A 21 -10.40 -7.28 -4.33
C THR A 21 -9.85 -8.71 -4.28
N ILE A 22 -10.30 -9.53 -3.31
CA ILE A 22 -9.81 -10.90 -3.13
C ILE A 22 -10.11 -11.75 -4.36
N ARG A 23 -11.35 -11.74 -4.86
CA ARG A 23 -11.73 -12.48 -6.07
C ARG A 23 -10.88 -12.07 -7.27
N SER A 24 -10.67 -10.77 -7.46
CA SER A 24 -9.81 -10.32 -8.57
C SER A 24 -8.38 -10.84 -8.45
N ILE A 25 -7.82 -10.92 -7.24
CA ILE A 25 -6.50 -11.49 -7.02
C ILE A 25 -6.50 -13.00 -7.32
N ILE A 26 -7.47 -13.75 -6.82
CA ILE A 26 -7.58 -15.20 -7.04
C ILE A 26 -7.72 -15.51 -8.53
N ASP A 27 -8.63 -14.84 -9.22
CA ASP A 27 -9.00 -15.14 -10.60
C ASP A 27 -7.94 -14.65 -11.63
N ARG A 28 -7.19 -13.59 -11.29
CA ARG A 28 -6.32 -12.89 -12.25
C ARG A 28 -4.83 -13.00 -11.95
N THR A 29 -4.42 -13.84 -10.99
CA THR A 29 -3.02 -14.02 -10.61
C THR A 29 -2.55 -15.44 -10.90
N ASN A 30 -1.70 -15.60 -11.91
CA ASN A 30 -1.10 -16.88 -12.32
C ASN A 30 0.37 -17.04 -11.87
N TYR A 31 0.86 -16.17 -11.00
CA TYR A 31 2.17 -16.28 -10.34
C TYR A 31 1.99 -16.84 -8.92
N PRO A 32 2.88 -17.70 -8.40
CA PRO A 32 2.76 -18.23 -7.05
C PRO A 32 2.72 -17.12 -5.98
N TYR A 33 1.69 -17.11 -5.16
CA TYR A 33 1.52 -16.16 -4.06
C TYR A 33 0.92 -16.81 -2.83
N GLU A 34 0.97 -16.12 -1.71
CA GLU A 34 0.26 -16.43 -0.48
C GLU A 34 -0.46 -15.18 0.00
N LEU A 35 -1.74 -15.29 0.30
CA LEU A 35 -2.60 -14.16 0.61
C LEU A 35 -2.75 -13.98 2.12
N PHE A 36 -2.50 -12.77 2.58
CA PHE A 36 -2.70 -12.33 3.96
C PHE A 36 -3.72 -11.18 3.96
N ILE A 37 -4.71 -11.26 4.85
CA ILE A 37 -5.70 -10.20 5.01
C ILE A 37 -5.57 -9.67 6.44
N VAL A 38 -5.31 -8.39 6.57
CA VAL A 38 -5.22 -7.71 7.86
C VAL A 38 -6.48 -6.89 8.07
N ASP A 39 -7.30 -7.33 9.00
CA ASP A 39 -8.45 -6.56 9.45
C ASP A 39 -8.03 -5.50 10.46
N ASN A 40 -8.33 -4.25 10.16
CA ASN A 40 -7.93 -3.11 10.98
C ASN A 40 -8.98 -2.73 12.03
N ASN A 41 -9.48 -3.75 12.75
CA ASN A 41 -10.54 -3.66 13.76
C ASN A 41 -11.89 -3.24 13.15
N SER A 42 -12.41 -4.04 12.25
CA SER A 42 -13.74 -3.85 11.68
C SER A 42 -14.83 -4.09 12.72
N SER A 43 -15.94 -3.40 12.54
CA SER A 43 -17.13 -3.47 13.40
C SER A 43 -18.35 -4.05 12.70
N LEU A 44 -18.27 -4.27 11.38
CA LEU A 44 -19.36 -4.84 10.59
C LEU A 44 -19.34 -6.36 10.67
N ASP A 45 -20.45 -6.96 11.08
CA ASP A 45 -20.59 -8.42 11.15
C ASP A 45 -20.37 -9.11 9.78
N GLU A 46 -20.79 -8.46 8.70
CA GLU A 46 -20.58 -8.95 7.33
C GLU A 46 -19.09 -9.05 6.98
N GLN A 47 -18.29 -8.07 7.39
CA GLN A 47 -16.84 -8.09 7.21
C GLN A 47 -16.21 -9.26 7.96
N ILE A 48 -16.60 -9.48 9.23
CA ILE A 48 -16.06 -10.56 10.06
C ILE A 48 -16.47 -11.94 9.49
N LYS A 49 -17.73 -12.09 9.04
CA LYS A 49 -18.17 -13.32 8.39
C LYS A 49 -17.42 -13.62 7.11
N LEU A 50 -17.19 -12.61 6.28
CA LEU A 50 -16.43 -12.73 5.04
C LEU A 50 -14.99 -13.17 5.32
N LEU A 51 -14.32 -12.54 6.27
CA LEU A 51 -12.94 -12.87 6.66
C LEU A 51 -12.83 -14.32 7.15
N ASN A 52 -13.75 -14.73 8.04
CA ASN A 52 -13.78 -16.10 8.56
C ASN A 52 -14.06 -17.13 7.47
N SER A 53 -14.83 -16.80 6.41
CA SER A 53 -15.04 -17.72 5.29
C SER A 53 -13.76 -17.94 4.50
N TYR A 54 -13.02 -16.89 4.16
CA TYR A 54 -11.75 -17.00 3.44
C TYR A 54 -10.66 -17.75 4.24
N GLU A 55 -10.63 -17.58 5.56
CA GLU A 55 -9.72 -18.34 6.43
C GLU A 55 -10.11 -19.82 6.49
N LYS A 56 -11.40 -20.13 6.66
CA LYS A 56 -11.92 -21.50 6.71
C LYS A 56 -11.70 -22.25 5.40
N GLU A 57 -11.79 -21.59 4.28
CA GLU A 57 -11.55 -22.14 2.94
C GLU A 57 -10.05 -22.21 2.59
N GLU A 58 -9.17 -21.84 3.52
CA GLU A 58 -7.71 -21.81 3.35
C GLU A 58 -7.24 -20.96 2.17
N LEU A 59 -8.06 -19.98 1.75
CA LEU A 59 -7.74 -19.07 0.65
C LEU A 59 -6.87 -17.90 1.09
N ALA A 60 -6.88 -17.55 2.37
CA ALA A 60 -6.09 -16.46 2.94
C ALA A 60 -5.78 -16.68 4.42
N HIS A 61 -4.65 -16.11 4.87
CA HIS A 61 -4.34 -15.99 6.30
C HIS A 61 -4.93 -14.69 6.85
N VAL A 62 -5.89 -14.80 7.77
CA VAL A 62 -6.56 -13.63 8.35
C VAL A 62 -5.88 -13.20 9.64
N ILE A 63 -5.64 -11.91 9.78
CA ILE A 63 -4.97 -11.31 10.93
C ILE A 63 -5.83 -10.16 11.45
N PHE A 64 -6.34 -10.27 12.67
CA PHE A 64 -7.13 -9.22 13.31
C PHE A 64 -6.24 -8.28 14.13
N ASN A 65 -6.38 -6.98 13.92
CA ASN A 65 -5.79 -5.93 14.76
C ASN A 65 -6.78 -5.50 15.86
N ASP A 66 -6.29 -5.24 17.05
CA ASP A 66 -7.11 -4.83 18.20
C ASP A 66 -7.68 -3.41 18.06
N LYS A 67 -7.16 -2.62 17.15
CA LYS A 67 -7.57 -1.23 16.87
C LYS A 67 -7.22 -0.82 15.46
N ASN A 68 -7.95 0.18 14.92
CA ASN A 68 -7.57 0.78 13.65
C ASN A 68 -6.24 1.53 13.79
N GLN A 69 -5.24 1.07 13.07
CA GLN A 69 -3.88 1.64 13.05
C GLN A 69 -3.53 2.25 11.71
N TRP A 70 -4.50 2.39 10.80
CA TRP A 70 -4.27 2.81 9.42
C TRP A 70 -3.16 1.95 8.80
N ILE A 71 -2.24 2.53 8.04
CA ILE A 71 -1.15 1.77 7.39
C ILE A 71 -0.23 1.01 8.36
N LEU A 72 -0.17 1.42 9.63
CA LEU A 72 0.59 0.67 10.64
C LEU A 72 0.01 -0.73 10.87
N GLY A 73 -1.25 -0.94 10.48
CA GLY A 73 -1.91 -2.24 10.53
C GLY A 73 -1.16 -3.34 9.80
N PHE A 74 -0.48 -3.03 8.70
CA PHE A 74 0.35 -3.99 7.96
C PHE A 74 1.46 -4.63 8.80
N ASN A 75 1.94 -3.95 9.85
CA ASN A 75 3.14 -4.38 10.56
C ASN A 75 3.03 -5.76 11.21
N LYS A 76 1.81 -6.17 11.62
CA LYS A 76 1.59 -7.50 12.20
C LYS A 76 1.83 -8.60 11.15
N ALA A 77 1.28 -8.45 9.95
CA ALA A 77 1.52 -9.37 8.84
C ALA A 77 2.99 -9.36 8.39
N ILE A 78 3.60 -8.19 8.21
CA ILE A 78 5.01 -8.07 7.82
C ILE A 78 5.92 -8.81 8.81
N LYS A 79 5.64 -8.71 10.11
CA LYS A 79 6.39 -9.46 11.14
C LYS A 79 6.26 -10.97 10.95
N ILE A 80 5.03 -11.47 10.75
CA ILE A 80 4.77 -12.91 10.52
C ILE A 80 5.50 -13.39 9.27
N ILE A 81 5.34 -12.69 8.15
CA ILE A 81 5.97 -13.02 6.86
C ILE A 81 7.49 -13.06 6.97
N ASN A 82 8.09 -12.13 7.74
CA ASN A 82 9.54 -12.08 7.92
C ASN A 82 10.11 -13.23 8.74
N THR A 83 9.31 -13.93 9.53
CA THR A 83 9.72 -15.12 10.28
C THR A 83 9.55 -16.41 9.49
N ARG A 84 8.84 -16.40 8.36
CA ARG A 84 8.56 -17.56 7.53
C ARG A 84 9.67 -17.80 6.52
N VAL A 85 10.33 -18.98 6.63
CA VAL A 85 11.44 -19.38 5.74
C VAL A 85 10.93 -19.78 4.35
N ASP A 86 9.76 -20.38 4.28
CA ASP A 86 9.08 -20.79 3.05
C ASP A 86 8.64 -19.61 2.16
N LEU A 87 8.42 -18.45 2.77
CA LEU A 87 8.18 -17.17 2.08
C LEU A 87 9.49 -16.41 1.85
N SER A 88 10.44 -16.99 1.14
CA SER A 88 11.79 -16.43 0.94
C SER A 88 11.89 -15.44 -0.22
N SER A 89 10.77 -15.04 -0.84
CA SER A 89 10.77 -14.03 -1.91
C SER A 89 11.43 -12.73 -1.45
N LYS A 90 12.22 -12.12 -2.35
CA LYS A 90 12.79 -10.79 -2.12
C LYS A 90 11.78 -9.65 -2.22
N TYR A 91 10.52 -9.98 -2.53
CA TYR A 91 9.42 -9.04 -2.68
C TYR A 91 8.24 -9.37 -1.77
N ILE A 92 7.47 -8.33 -1.46
CA ILE A 92 6.16 -8.38 -0.80
C ILE A 92 5.23 -7.39 -1.51
N VAL A 93 3.96 -7.73 -1.65
CA VAL A 93 2.92 -6.81 -2.14
C VAL A 93 2.09 -6.33 -0.98
N LEU A 94 1.85 -5.02 -0.92
CA LEU A 94 0.90 -4.40 0.01
C LEU A 94 -0.18 -3.70 -0.80
N THR A 95 -1.44 -3.87 -0.39
CA THR A 95 -2.60 -3.25 -1.05
C THR A 95 -3.71 -2.95 -0.05
N ASP A 96 -4.57 -1.98 -0.40
CA ASP A 96 -5.81 -1.70 0.31
C ASP A 96 -6.89 -2.72 -0.10
N GLY A 97 -7.96 -2.84 0.69
CA GLY A 97 -9.05 -3.80 0.49
C GLY A 97 -10.09 -3.38 -0.56
N ASP A 98 -9.82 -2.32 -1.31
CA ASP A 98 -10.72 -1.73 -2.30
C ASP A 98 -10.07 -1.60 -3.69
N ILE A 99 -9.11 -2.48 -4.00
CA ILE A 99 -8.35 -2.47 -5.25
C ILE A 99 -8.65 -3.72 -6.08
N VAL A 100 -9.18 -3.55 -7.27
CA VAL A 100 -9.34 -4.62 -8.25
C VAL A 100 -8.09 -4.69 -9.13
N VAL A 101 -7.45 -5.85 -9.14
CA VAL A 101 -6.27 -6.06 -9.99
C VAL A 101 -6.68 -6.27 -11.46
N PRO A 102 -5.86 -5.82 -12.44
CA PRO A 102 -6.19 -5.96 -13.85
C PRO A 102 -6.14 -7.41 -14.33
N ASN A 103 -6.84 -7.67 -15.44
CA ASN A 103 -6.75 -8.94 -16.14
C ASN A 103 -5.34 -9.18 -16.69
N PRO A 104 -4.93 -10.45 -16.87
CA PRO A 104 -3.70 -10.79 -17.55
C PRO A 104 -3.64 -10.21 -18.98
N VAL A 105 -2.46 -9.76 -19.38
CA VAL A 105 -2.16 -9.26 -20.74
C VAL A 105 -1.10 -10.16 -21.34
N ASP A 106 -1.33 -10.67 -22.55
CA ASP A 106 -0.42 -11.58 -23.26
C ASP A 106 0.05 -12.79 -22.42
N GLY A 107 -0.88 -13.32 -21.59
CA GLY A 107 -0.64 -14.47 -20.71
C GLY A 107 0.12 -14.16 -19.42
N ALA A 108 0.60 -12.94 -19.21
CA ALA A 108 1.24 -12.51 -17.97
C ALA A 108 0.24 -11.81 -17.04
N CYS A 109 0.22 -12.17 -15.76
CA CYS A 109 -0.57 -11.45 -14.78
C CYS A 109 0.19 -10.21 -14.26
N TRP A 110 -0.56 -9.32 -13.63
CA TRP A 110 -0.06 -8.11 -13.01
C TRP A 110 1.13 -8.35 -12.05
N LEU A 111 1.12 -9.44 -11.29
CA LEU A 111 2.18 -9.79 -10.34
C LEU A 111 3.47 -10.21 -11.04
N THR A 112 3.34 -11.01 -12.12
CA THR A 112 4.46 -11.37 -12.99
C THR A 112 5.08 -10.12 -13.60
N TYR A 113 4.26 -9.21 -14.11
CA TYR A 113 4.71 -7.95 -14.69
C TYR A 113 5.46 -7.08 -13.68
N LEU A 114 4.86 -6.82 -12.49
CA LEU A 114 5.51 -6.03 -11.45
C LEU A 114 6.86 -6.65 -11.02
N LYS A 115 6.89 -7.98 -10.84
CA LYS A 115 8.12 -8.68 -10.47
C LYS A 115 9.21 -8.53 -11.53
N GLN A 116 8.87 -8.71 -12.82
CA GLN A 116 9.83 -8.53 -13.90
C GLN A 116 10.40 -7.12 -13.93
N LYS A 117 9.56 -6.10 -13.77
CA LYS A 117 10.00 -4.70 -13.69
C LYS A 117 10.93 -4.45 -12.50
N MET A 118 10.62 -5.01 -11.34
CA MET A 118 11.48 -4.92 -10.15
C MET A 118 12.79 -5.68 -10.31
N ASP A 119 12.80 -6.79 -11.01
CA ASP A 119 14.04 -7.57 -11.30
C ASP A 119 14.95 -6.81 -12.27
N GLY A 120 14.40 -6.18 -13.29
CA GLY A 120 15.14 -5.36 -14.25
C GLY A 120 15.65 -4.03 -13.68
N ASN A 121 15.00 -3.50 -12.65
CA ASN A 121 15.28 -2.18 -12.08
C ASN A 121 15.74 -2.26 -10.62
N VAL A 122 17.01 -2.59 -10.39
CA VAL A 122 17.57 -2.81 -9.04
C VAL A 122 17.51 -1.59 -8.13
N THR A 123 17.39 -0.39 -8.68
CA THR A 123 17.27 0.87 -7.95
C THR A 123 15.84 1.21 -7.52
N VAL A 124 14.84 0.45 -7.98
CA VAL A 124 13.44 0.62 -7.57
C VAL A 124 13.17 -0.17 -6.30
N GLY A 125 12.76 0.49 -5.23
CA GLY A 125 12.40 -0.15 -3.96
C GLY A 125 10.91 -0.43 -3.82
N LYS A 126 10.09 0.39 -4.47
CA LYS A 126 8.62 0.29 -4.47
C LYS A 126 8.10 0.60 -5.87
N LEU A 127 7.25 -0.28 -6.40
CA LEU A 127 6.61 -0.11 -7.69
C LEU A 127 5.09 -0.34 -7.56
N GLY A 128 4.30 0.70 -7.82
CA GLY A 128 2.84 0.61 -7.86
C GLY A 128 2.30 0.47 -9.27
N LEU A 129 1.14 -0.18 -9.42
CA LEU A 129 0.38 -0.09 -10.65
C LEU A 129 -0.19 1.32 -10.84
N ALA A 130 -0.28 1.76 -12.08
CA ALA A 130 -1.08 2.92 -12.43
C ALA A 130 -2.57 2.60 -12.15
N LEU A 131 -3.34 3.63 -11.79
CA LEU A 131 -4.77 3.48 -11.50
C LEU A 131 -5.61 3.83 -12.74
N ASP A 132 -6.71 3.11 -12.91
CA ASP A 132 -7.76 3.53 -13.84
C ASP A 132 -8.42 4.79 -13.28
N THR A 133 -8.33 5.87 -14.05
CA THR A 133 -8.86 7.17 -13.65
C THR A 133 -10.18 7.52 -14.29
N GLN A 134 -10.79 6.62 -15.06
CA GLN A 134 -12.05 6.90 -15.79
C GLN A 134 -13.17 7.33 -14.86
N PHE A 135 -13.31 6.66 -13.71
CA PHE A 135 -14.34 7.00 -12.72
C PHE A 135 -14.18 8.43 -12.21
N ILE A 136 -13.00 8.81 -11.73
CA ILE A 136 -12.74 10.14 -11.16
C ILE A 136 -12.72 11.25 -12.23
N LYS A 137 -12.37 10.91 -13.47
CA LYS A 137 -12.44 11.83 -14.61
C LYS A 137 -13.87 12.25 -14.91
N ASN A 138 -14.81 11.31 -14.81
CA ASN A 138 -16.21 11.53 -15.15
C ASN A 138 -17.05 12.13 -14.00
N ASN A 139 -16.45 12.32 -12.82
CA ASN A 139 -17.10 12.85 -11.64
C ASN A 139 -16.43 14.15 -11.17
N ASN A 140 -17.07 15.28 -11.36
CA ASN A 140 -16.50 16.61 -11.09
C ASN A 140 -15.99 16.80 -9.64
N GLN A 141 -16.57 16.10 -8.67
CA GLN A 141 -16.13 16.18 -7.27
C GLN A 141 -14.71 15.65 -7.04
N PHE A 142 -14.17 14.86 -7.98
CA PHE A 142 -12.80 14.32 -7.90
C PHE A 142 -11.78 15.13 -8.70
N GLY A 143 -12.09 16.35 -9.13
CA GLY A 143 -11.20 17.15 -9.96
C GLY A 143 -9.79 17.32 -9.40
N VAL A 144 -9.64 17.49 -8.08
CA VAL A 144 -8.33 17.57 -7.40
C VAL A 144 -7.62 16.23 -7.44
N THR A 145 -8.31 15.14 -7.12
CA THR A 145 -7.75 13.77 -7.15
C THR A 145 -7.30 13.40 -8.56
N TYR A 146 -8.15 13.65 -9.56
CA TYR A 146 -7.81 13.40 -10.97
C TYR A 146 -6.59 14.20 -11.43
N THR A 147 -6.53 15.49 -11.08
CA THR A 147 -5.37 16.35 -11.41
C THR A 147 -4.08 15.83 -10.75
N ASN A 148 -4.16 15.34 -9.52
CA ASN A 148 -3.02 14.76 -8.84
C ASN A 148 -2.54 13.46 -9.52
N GLU A 149 -3.45 12.55 -9.89
CA GLU A 149 -3.09 11.33 -10.62
C GLU A 149 -2.42 11.66 -11.96
N LEU A 150 -2.97 12.59 -12.74
CA LEU A 150 -2.35 13.05 -13.98
C LEU A 150 -0.94 13.65 -13.76
N ARG A 151 -0.75 14.40 -12.67
CA ARG A 151 0.55 14.98 -12.32
C ARG A 151 1.56 13.89 -11.97
N TYR A 152 1.16 12.85 -11.25
CA TYR A 152 2.03 11.72 -10.94
C TYR A 152 2.52 11.00 -12.19
N MET A 153 1.67 10.88 -13.21
CA MET A 153 2.06 10.26 -14.50
C MET A 153 2.98 11.12 -15.36
N LYS A 154 3.23 12.39 -14.99
CA LYS A 154 4.16 13.31 -15.67
C LYS A 154 5.53 13.40 -14.98
N GLY A 155 5.82 12.52 -14.04
CA GLY A 155 7.12 12.45 -13.36
C GLY A 155 8.26 12.06 -14.30
N PRO A 156 9.52 12.19 -13.83
CA PRO A 156 10.67 11.69 -14.58
C PRO A 156 10.51 10.19 -14.89
N VAL A 157 10.92 9.78 -16.09
CA VAL A 157 10.83 8.40 -16.55
C VAL A 157 12.19 7.72 -16.38
N MET A 158 12.17 6.49 -15.87
CA MET A 158 13.31 5.59 -15.77
C MET A 158 12.92 4.27 -16.45
N ASP A 159 13.53 3.96 -17.58
CA ASP A 159 13.08 2.98 -18.54
C ASP A 159 11.63 3.27 -18.96
N ASP A 160 10.67 2.41 -18.61
CA ASP A 160 9.24 2.61 -18.83
C ASP A 160 8.46 2.87 -17.53
N LEU A 161 9.15 3.23 -16.43
CA LEU A 161 8.57 3.50 -15.13
C LEU A 161 8.59 5.00 -14.84
N VAL A 162 7.53 5.51 -14.24
CA VAL A 162 7.43 6.92 -13.84
C VAL A 162 7.85 7.06 -12.38
N ILE A 163 8.86 7.90 -12.10
CA ILE A 163 9.30 8.21 -10.75
C ILE A 163 8.24 9.13 -10.11
N ALA A 164 7.40 8.55 -9.27
CA ALA A 164 6.32 9.26 -8.61
C ALA A 164 5.98 8.61 -7.25
N PRO A 165 5.37 9.35 -6.32
CA PRO A 165 4.83 8.77 -5.09
C PRO A 165 3.77 7.72 -5.40
N VAL A 166 3.77 6.64 -4.61
CA VAL A 166 2.77 5.57 -4.65
C VAL A 166 2.21 5.40 -3.26
N ASP A 167 0.90 5.40 -3.12
CA ASP A 167 0.22 5.06 -1.86
C ASP A 167 0.17 3.54 -1.67
N THR A 168 -0.61 3.02 -0.72
CA THR A 168 -0.82 1.59 -0.49
C THR A 168 -1.80 0.95 -1.46
N THR A 169 -2.29 1.69 -2.44
CA THR A 169 -3.34 1.24 -3.37
C THR A 169 -3.05 -0.10 -4.04
N LEU A 170 -1.87 -0.31 -4.54
CA LEU A 170 -1.31 -1.62 -4.92
C LEU A 170 0.16 -1.44 -5.29
N ALA A 171 1.05 -1.97 -4.51
CA ALA A 171 2.48 -1.88 -4.81
C ALA A 171 3.27 -3.10 -4.37
N ILE A 172 4.26 -3.48 -5.19
CA ILE A 172 5.30 -4.43 -4.84
C ILE A 172 6.50 -3.69 -4.22
N TYR A 173 7.03 -4.24 -3.15
CA TYR A 173 8.14 -3.67 -2.38
C TYR A 173 9.31 -4.65 -2.32
N ARG A 174 10.54 -4.15 -2.25
CA ARG A 174 11.67 -4.96 -1.82
C ARG A 174 11.51 -5.32 -0.35
N ARG A 175 11.53 -6.61 -0.06
CA ARG A 175 11.32 -7.11 1.31
C ARG A 175 12.40 -6.65 2.28
N ASP A 176 13.61 -6.39 1.81
CA ASP A 176 14.70 -5.89 2.64
C ASP A 176 14.46 -4.49 3.23
N LEU A 177 13.47 -3.76 2.72
CA LEU A 177 12.97 -2.53 3.36
C LEU A 177 12.33 -2.81 4.73
N PHE A 178 11.87 -4.04 4.99
CA PHE A 178 11.12 -4.44 6.19
C PHE A 178 11.89 -5.44 7.09
N VAL A 179 13.08 -5.89 6.69
CA VAL A 179 13.83 -6.96 7.36
C VAL A 179 14.68 -6.49 8.53
N MET A 180 14.80 -5.20 8.75
CA MET A 180 15.69 -4.63 9.75
C MET A 180 15.08 -4.64 11.16
N GLY A 181 14.67 -5.83 11.65
CA GLY A 181 14.24 -6.10 13.03
C GLY A 181 13.02 -5.30 13.52
N GLU A 182 12.95 -4.02 13.24
CA GLU A 182 11.88 -3.12 13.64
C GLU A 182 11.46 -2.15 12.54
N PHE A 183 11.82 -2.41 11.28
CA PHE A 183 11.29 -1.57 10.21
C PHE A 183 9.78 -1.76 10.16
N LYS A 184 9.06 -0.68 10.36
CA LYS A 184 7.61 -0.65 10.40
C LYS A 184 7.10 0.14 9.22
N MET A 185 5.97 -0.25 8.69
CA MET A 185 5.21 0.63 7.82
C MET A 185 4.86 1.89 8.60
N LEU A 186 5.17 3.06 8.06
CA LEU A 186 5.00 4.35 8.72
C LEU A 186 4.22 5.31 7.80
N PRO A 187 3.55 6.31 8.38
CA PRO A 187 3.01 7.43 7.60
C PRO A 187 4.11 8.08 6.74
N GLY A 188 3.79 8.46 5.52
CA GLY A 188 4.76 8.96 4.54
C GLY A 188 5.46 7.88 3.72
N HIS A 189 5.03 6.62 3.83
CA HIS A 189 5.54 5.47 3.09
C HIS A 189 5.58 5.66 1.57
N ALA A 190 4.80 6.56 1.01
CA ALA A 190 4.81 6.87 -0.42
C ALA A 190 6.19 7.31 -0.93
N SER A 191 7.02 7.88 -0.06
CA SER A 191 8.37 8.37 -0.38
C SER A 191 9.46 7.78 0.52
N LEU A 192 9.13 6.77 1.33
CA LEU A 192 9.99 6.26 2.41
C LEU A 192 11.30 5.62 1.92
N VAL A 193 11.34 5.12 0.70
CA VAL A 193 12.50 4.41 0.15
C VAL A 193 13.64 5.31 -0.32
N LYS A 194 13.41 6.61 -0.41
CA LYS A 194 14.50 7.56 -0.71
C LYS A 194 15.43 7.72 0.52
N PRO A 195 16.74 7.89 0.34
CA PRO A 195 17.51 8.10 -0.88
C PRO A 195 18.01 6.82 -1.56
N TYR A 196 17.80 5.61 -1.00
CA TYR A 196 18.40 4.38 -1.51
C TYR A 196 17.72 3.82 -2.74
N TYR A 197 16.38 3.97 -2.79
CA TYR A 197 15.57 3.44 -3.87
C TYR A 197 14.62 4.50 -4.40
N TYR A 198 14.26 4.34 -5.67
CA TYR A 198 13.17 5.10 -6.27
C TYR A 198 11.81 4.46 -5.92
N VAL A 199 10.81 5.31 -5.79
CA VAL A 199 9.40 4.94 -5.81
C VAL A 199 8.90 5.22 -7.21
N CYS A 200 8.33 4.20 -7.86
CA CYS A 200 7.88 4.31 -9.24
C CYS A 200 6.43 3.83 -9.39
N ARG A 201 5.79 4.29 -10.46
CA ARG A 201 4.52 3.80 -10.98
C ARG A 201 4.76 3.17 -12.35
N THR A 202 3.92 2.19 -12.73
CA THR A 202 3.90 1.66 -14.09
C THR A 202 3.33 2.67 -15.07
N ASN A 203 3.59 2.49 -16.34
CA ASN A 203 3.18 3.43 -17.41
C ASN A 203 1.76 3.24 -17.96
N GLY A 204 0.94 2.39 -17.33
CA GLY A 204 -0.47 2.20 -17.69
C GLY A 204 -0.76 0.96 -18.56
N THR A 205 0.20 0.05 -18.80
CA THR A 205 -0.07 -1.25 -19.44
C THR A 205 -1.05 -2.09 -18.61
N TYR A 206 -0.88 -2.06 -17.29
CA TYR A 206 -1.77 -2.67 -16.31
C TYR A 206 -2.37 -1.57 -15.42
N LEU A 207 -3.68 -1.42 -15.47
CA LEU A 207 -4.40 -0.44 -14.67
C LEU A 207 -5.19 -1.14 -13.56
N ALA A 208 -4.93 -0.75 -12.31
CA ALA A 208 -5.73 -1.21 -11.19
C ALA A 208 -6.93 -0.27 -10.98
N GLU A 209 -8.09 -0.85 -10.65
CA GLU A 209 -9.30 -0.08 -10.34
C GLU A 209 -9.37 0.19 -8.83
N HIS A 210 -9.67 1.42 -8.43
CA HIS A 210 -9.82 1.82 -7.03
C HIS A 210 -11.30 1.99 -6.69
N LEU A 211 -11.90 0.95 -6.13
CA LEU A 211 -13.33 0.93 -5.78
C LEU A 211 -13.69 1.93 -4.68
N GLY A 212 -12.76 2.24 -3.80
CA GLY A 212 -12.98 3.15 -2.68
C GLY A 212 -13.37 4.57 -3.10
N TRP A 213 -13.11 4.97 -4.35
CA TRP A 213 -13.62 6.25 -4.86
C TRP A 213 -15.15 6.31 -4.93
N HIS A 214 -15.82 5.16 -5.12
CA HIS A 214 -17.28 5.08 -5.13
C HIS A 214 -17.91 5.48 -3.80
N ASN A 215 -17.23 5.18 -2.67
CA ASN A 215 -17.70 5.56 -1.33
C ASN A 215 -17.79 7.07 -1.08
N TYR A 216 -17.14 7.87 -1.92
CA TYR A 216 -17.17 9.33 -1.76
C TYR A 216 -18.24 10.02 -2.58
N VAL A 217 -18.99 9.29 -3.42
CA VAL A 217 -20.12 9.87 -4.18
C VAL A 217 -21.28 10.15 -3.24
N GLU A 218 -21.63 9.18 -2.40
CA GLU A 218 -22.65 9.29 -1.35
C GLU A 218 -22.09 8.77 -0.02
N PRO A 219 -21.25 9.56 0.67
CA PRO A 219 -20.52 9.07 1.83
C PRO A 219 -21.40 8.87 3.07
N ASP A 220 -21.22 7.77 3.79
CA ASP A 220 -21.66 7.67 5.18
C ASP A 220 -20.90 8.70 6.03
N MET A 221 -21.61 9.69 6.53
CA MET A 221 -21.03 10.81 7.29
C MET A 221 -20.34 10.37 8.57
N ASN A 222 -20.75 9.26 9.20
CA ASN A 222 -20.11 8.75 10.42
C ASN A 222 -18.77 8.07 10.07
N GLN A 223 -18.74 7.27 9.01
CA GLN A 223 -17.51 6.67 8.51
C GLN A 223 -16.54 7.75 8.04
N LEU A 224 -17.02 8.76 7.32
CA LEU A 224 -16.22 9.88 6.85
C LEU A 224 -15.56 10.65 8.00
N LYS A 225 -16.31 10.97 9.07
CA LYS A 225 -15.75 11.60 10.29
C LYS A 225 -14.67 10.75 10.93
N LYS A 226 -14.91 9.44 11.09
CA LYS A 226 -13.91 8.50 11.63
C LYS A 226 -12.64 8.48 10.78
N LYS A 227 -12.80 8.49 9.45
CA LYS A 227 -11.68 8.52 8.49
C LYS A 227 -10.86 9.81 8.62
N VAL A 228 -11.51 10.98 8.65
CA VAL A 228 -10.83 12.27 8.83
C VAL A 228 -10.05 12.35 10.16
N LEU A 229 -10.63 11.84 11.26
CA LEU A 229 -9.95 11.76 12.55
C LEU A 229 -8.73 10.82 12.51
N CYS A 230 -8.85 9.69 11.83
CA CYS A 230 -7.74 8.77 11.60
C CYS A 230 -6.61 9.44 10.79
N PHE A 231 -6.94 10.14 9.70
CA PHE A 231 -5.98 10.90 8.90
C PHE A 231 -5.31 12.02 9.69
N ALA A 232 -6.05 12.72 10.57
CA ALA A 232 -5.45 13.69 11.47
C ALA A 232 -4.34 13.07 12.32
N LYS A 233 -4.61 11.91 12.91
CA LYS A 233 -3.67 11.18 13.78
C LYS A 233 -2.42 10.70 13.04
N TYR A 234 -2.56 10.27 11.80
CA TYR A 234 -1.47 9.68 11.01
C TYR A 234 -0.93 10.62 9.94
N ALA A 235 -1.32 11.90 9.96
CA ALA A 235 -0.89 12.94 9.03
C ALA A 235 -1.19 12.62 7.55
N GLY A 236 -2.27 11.87 7.31
CA GLY A 236 -2.79 11.65 5.97
C GLY A 236 -3.33 12.95 5.36
N TYR A 237 -3.44 12.96 4.02
CA TYR A 237 -4.09 14.04 3.31
C TYR A 237 -5.58 13.70 3.14
N VAL A 238 -6.43 14.68 3.39
CA VAL A 238 -7.88 14.61 3.10
C VAL A 238 -8.21 15.67 2.06
N ASP A 239 -8.92 15.27 1.03
CA ASP A 239 -9.40 16.23 0.02
C ASP A 239 -10.20 17.35 0.71
N PRO A 240 -9.94 18.64 0.38
CA PRO A 240 -10.66 19.76 0.96
C PRO A 240 -12.18 19.66 0.84
N ILE A 241 -12.69 19.12 -0.28
CA ILE A 241 -14.12 18.93 -0.51
C ILE A 241 -14.70 17.94 0.52
N ILE A 242 -13.99 16.83 0.78
CA ILE A 242 -14.38 15.85 1.79
C ILE A 242 -14.30 16.47 3.19
N LEU A 243 -13.23 17.22 3.45
CA LEU A 243 -13.05 17.92 4.73
C LEU A 243 -14.15 18.96 4.98
N ASP A 244 -14.71 19.55 3.91
CA ASP A 244 -15.79 20.52 4.03
C ASP A 244 -17.16 19.89 4.36
N GLN A 245 -17.33 18.61 4.10
CA GLN A 245 -18.56 17.88 4.46
C GLN A 245 -18.63 17.48 5.94
N VAL A 246 -17.49 17.40 6.64
CA VAL A 246 -17.47 17.09 8.08
C VAL A 246 -17.65 18.34 8.93
N GLY A 247 -18.24 18.19 10.12
CA GLY A 247 -18.52 19.33 11.02
C GLY A 247 -17.27 20.09 11.45
N ASN A 248 -17.43 21.36 11.83
CA ASN A 248 -16.34 22.28 12.17
C ASN A 248 -15.38 21.73 13.25
N GLY A 249 -15.88 21.02 14.27
CA GLY A 249 -15.03 20.40 15.30
C GLY A 249 -14.03 19.41 14.71
N VAL A 250 -14.46 18.55 13.77
CA VAL A 250 -13.57 17.59 13.10
C VAL A 250 -12.56 18.30 12.21
N LYS A 251 -12.98 19.36 11.49
CA LYS A 251 -12.07 20.21 10.71
C LYS A 251 -10.97 20.85 11.55
N TYR A 252 -11.35 21.46 12.69
CA TYR A 252 -10.37 22.05 13.61
C TYR A 252 -9.42 21.00 14.17
N PHE A 253 -9.95 19.87 14.62
CA PHE A 253 -9.13 18.76 15.09
C PHE A 253 -8.12 18.33 14.03
N TYR A 254 -8.56 18.10 12.78
CA TYR A 254 -7.68 17.73 11.68
C TYR A 254 -6.59 18.78 11.40
N LYS A 255 -6.97 20.07 11.36
CA LYS A 255 -6.02 21.16 11.07
C LYS A 255 -4.93 21.30 12.13
N ILE A 256 -5.27 21.13 13.40
CA ILE A 256 -4.33 21.28 14.53
C ILE A 256 -3.51 19.99 14.72
N PHE A 257 -4.18 18.90 14.97
CA PHE A 257 -3.52 17.65 15.32
C PHE A 257 -2.84 16.98 14.12
N GLY A 258 -3.38 17.12 12.92
CA GLY A 258 -2.72 16.64 11.71
C GLY A 258 -1.33 17.24 11.52
N ARG A 259 -1.14 18.54 11.83
CA ARG A 259 0.19 19.19 11.76
C ARG A 259 1.16 18.67 12.84
N ILE A 260 0.67 18.51 14.06
CA ILE A 260 1.47 17.99 15.19
C ILE A 260 1.92 16.56 14.90
N TYR A 261 0.98 15.69 14.51
CA TYR A 261 1.32 14.31 14.17
C TYR A 261 2.21 14.22 12.94
N LYS A 262 2.04 15.09 11.95
CA LYS A 262 2.94 15.15 10.78
C LYS A 262 4.39 15.41 11.19
N ALA A 263 4.63 16.35 12.09
CA ALA A 263 5.97 16.63 12.61
C ALA A 263 6.53 15.41 13.36
N TYR A 264 5.75 14.79 14.21
CA TYR A 264 6.10 13.57 14.96
C TYR A 264 6.48 12.42 14.02
N TRP A 265 5.64 12.13 13.01
CA TRP A 265 5.92 11.06 12.06
C TRP A 265 7.09 11.35 11.14
N SER A 266 7.28 12.62 10.75
CA SER A 266 8.45 13.02 9.94
C SER A 266 9.76 12.76 10.69
N PHE A 267 9.82 13.03 11.98
CA PHE A 267 10.96 12.68 12.83
C PHE A 267 11.16 11.15 12.89
N GLY A 268 10.07 10.39 13.09
CA GLY A 268 10.11 8.92 13.08
C GLY A 268 10.65 8.35 11.77
N VAL A 269 10.26 8.90 10.62
CA VAL A 269 10.76 8.51 9.30
C VAL A 269 12.26 8.75 9.17
N VAL A 270 12.75 9.93 9.57
CA VAL A 270 14.19 10.25 9.54
C VAL A 270 14.98 9.29 10.44
N TRP A 271 14.47 9.01 11.64
CA TRP A 271 15.09 8.06 12.57
C TRP A 271 15.18 6.65 11.98
N HIS A 272 14.13 6.15 11.33
CA HIS A 272 14.14 4.85 10.65
C HIS A 272 15.12 4.82 9.48
N TRP A 273 15.25 5.89 8.73
CA TRP A 273 16.26 6.01 7.68
C TRP A 273 17.67 5.89 8.23
N MET A 274 17.99 6.61 9.30
CA MET A 274 19.32 6.51 9.92
C MET A 274 19.61 5.07 10.36
N ARG A 275 18.65 4.39 10.99
CA ARG A 275 18.81 2.99 11.40
C ARG A 275 19.01 2.07 10.20
N TYR A 276 18.24 2.25 9.13
CA TYR A 276 18.37 1.48 7.90
C TYR A 276 19.75 1.66 7.25
N ILE A 277 20.24 2.90 7.18
CA ILE A 277 21.59 3.23 6.70
C ILE A 277 22.65 2.53 7.55
N MET A 278 22.60 2.74 8.85
CA MET A 278 23.59 2.17 9.78
C MET A 278 23.66 0.65 9.69
N ALA A 279 22.53 -0.01 9.57
CA ALA A 279 22.52 -1.47 9.51
C ALA A 279 22.96 -2.05 8.15
N ARG A 280 22.89 -1.26 7.07
CA ARG A 280 23.45 -1.66 5.76
C ARG A 280 24.93 -1.35 5.60
N PHE A 281 25.42 -0.39 6.32
CA PHE A 281 26.82 0.05 6.21
C PHE A 281 27.85 -1.10 6.38
N PRO A 282 27.75 -2.00 7.37
CA PRO A 282 28.65 -3.13 7.51
C PRO A 282 28.59 -4.14 6.35
N ARG A 283 27.40 -4.36 5.78
CA ARG A 283 27.23 -5.28 4.65
C ARG A 283 27.93 -4.76 3.41
N ASN A 284 27.79 -3.47 3.12
CA ASN A 284 28.45 -2.83 1.98
C ASN A 284 29.98 -2.88 2.10
N LEU A 285 30.53 -2.73 3.28
CA LEU A 285 31.99 -2.87 3.53
C LEU A 285 32.47 -4.31 3.28
N ASN A 286 31.73 -5.31 3.76
CA ASN A 286 32.07 -6.72 3.55
C ASN A 286 31.97 -7.12 2.06
N GLU A 287 30.96 -6.63 1.34
CA GLU A 287 30.84 -6.85 -0.11
C GLU A 287 31.97 -6.18 -0.90
N ILE A 288 32.38 -4.97 -0.51
CA ILE A 288 33.51 -4.27 -1.14
C ILE A 288 34.83 -5.01 -0.87
N GLN A 289 35.02 -5.55 0.33
CA GLN A 289 36.20 -6.33 0.68
C GLN A 289 36.22 -7.71 -0.01
N SER A 290 35.06 -8.35 -0.20
CA SER A 290 34.97 -9.63 -0.91
C SER A 290 35.25 -9.53 -2.41
N LYS A 291 34.97 -8.37 -3.02
CA LYS A 291 35.24 -8.09 -4.44
C LYS A 291 36.70 -7.65 -4.70
N ARG A 292 37.46 -7.40 -3.65
CA ARG A 292 38.90 -7.04 -3.73
C ARG A 292 39.83 -8.23 -3.45
N ARG A 293 39.30 -9.39 -3.14
CA ARG A 293 39.99 -10.68 -3.07
C ARG A 293 39.63 -11.53 -4.29
#